data_2b82caa82a16e73f82f3d9171cf75325
#
_entry.id   2b82caa82a16e73f82f3d9171cf75325
#
_cell.length_a   1.000
_cell.length_b   1.000
_cell.length_c   1.000
_cell.angle_alpha   90.00
_cell.angle_beta   90.00
_cell.angle_gamma   90.00
#
_symmetry.space_group_name_H-M   'P 1'
#
loop_
_entity.id
_entity.type
_entity.pdbx_description
1 polymer ?
#
loop_
_entity_poly.entity_id
_entity_poly.type
_entity_poly.pdbx_seq_one_letter_code
_entity_poly.pdbx_strand_id
1 'polypeptide(L)' 'IKDCNYSEVRLYGHLIAIKYHDNDSLEVNRVTLADYPTVTTKSRLRALGANVTTKRGITYLDTVEV' A
#
# COMPACT_ATOMS: atom_id res chain seq x y z
N ILE A 1 -20.24 -6.14 -14.75
CA ILE A 1 -20.01 -6.34 -14.19
C ILE A 1 -19.58 -6.02 -13.36
N LYS A 2 -19.49 -5.86 -12.89
CA LYS A 2 -19.20 -5.63 -12.10
C LYS A 2 -18.65 -6.12 -11.27
N ASP A 3 -18.01 -6.20 -11.28
CA ASP A 3 -17.55 -7.03 -10.36
C ASP A 3 -16.53 -6.46 -9.51
N CYS A 4 -16.85 -6.09 -8.33
CA CYS A 4 -15.92 -5.54 -7.41
C CYS A 4 -15.21 -6.65 -6.69
N ASN A 5 -14.28 -7.30 -7.39
CA ASN A 5 -13.45 -8.32 -6.77
C ASN A 5 -12.23 -7.71 -6.11
N TYR A 6 -12.31 -6.44 -5.78
CA TYR A 6 -11.22 -5.76 -5.10
C TYR A 6 -11.77 -4.75 -4.10
N SER A 7 -10.94 -4.37 -3.16
CA SER A 7 -11.24 -3.31 -2.20
C SER A 7 -10.17 -2.24 -2.30
N GLU A 8 -10.60 -0.99 -2.35
CA GLU A 8 -9.67 0.14 -2.32
C GLU A 8 -9.37 0.49 -0.87
N VAL A 9 -8.10 0.68 -0.58
CA VAL A 9 -7.66 1.10 0.75
C VAL A 9 -7.24 2.56 0.64
N ARG A 10 -7.95 3.41 1.36
CA ARG A 10 -7.70 4.85 1.34
C ARG A 10 -7.34 5.35 2.72
N LEU A 11 -6.53 6.39 2.76
CA LEU A 11 -6.13 7.02 4.00
C LEU A 11 -6.13 8.52 3.75
N TYR A 12 -6.92 9.26 4.55
CA TYR A 12 -7.10 10.70 4.40
C TYR A 12 -7.51 11.10 2.98
N GLY A 13 -8.36 10.27 2.35
CA GLY A 13 -8.83 10.54 1.00
C GLY A 13 -7.88 10.12 -0.12
N HIS A 14 -6.70 9.61 0.22
CA HIS A 14 -5.72 9.16 -0.77
C HIS A 14 -5.76 7.64 -0.92
N LEU A 15 -5.78 7.17 -2.16
CA LEU A 15 -5.73 5.74 -2.43
C LEU A 15 -4.31 5.24 -2.18
N ILE A 16 -4.15 4.35 -1.22
CA ILE A 16 -2.82 3.83 -0.88
C ILE A 16 -2.59 2.42 -1.42
N ALA A 17 -3.66 1.64 -1.59
CA ALA A 17 -3.51 0.27 -2.05
C ALA A 17 -4.83 -0.26 -2.58
N ILE A 18 -4.75 -1.35 -3.34
CA ILE A 18 -5.92 -2.09 -3.81
C ILE A 18 -5.71 -3.56 -3.46
N LYS A 19 -6.65 -4.13 -2.73
CA LYS A 19 -6.61 -5.53 -2.36
C LYS A 19 -7.54 -6.32 -3.28
N TYR A 20 -6.98 -7.25 -4.03
CA TYR A 20 -7.75 -8.10 -4.92
C TYR A 20 -8.19 -9.36 -4.20
N HIS A 21 -9.47 -9.68 -4.29
CA HIS A 21 -10.03 -10.82 -3.56
C HIS A 21 -9.86 -12.14 -4.31
N ASP A 22 -9.77 -12.08 -5.61
CA ASP A 22 -9.69 -13.30 -6.43
C ASP A 22 -8.46 -14.12 -6.15
N ASN A 23 -7.31 -13.47 -6.12
CA ASN A 23 -6.04 -14.16 -5.93
C ASN A 23 -5.28 -13.66 -4.71
N ASP A 24 -5.97 -12.90 -3.85
CA ASP A 24 -5.40 -12.39 -2.62
C ASP A 24 -4.18 -11.50 -2.85
N SER A 25 -4.13 -10.86 -4.01
CA SER A 25 -3.04 -9.94 -4.34
C SER A 25 -3.26 -8.58 -3.71
N LEU A 26 -2.18 -7.86 -3.52
CA LEU A 26 -2.23 -6.49 -3.02
C LEU A 26 -1.38 -5.62 -3.93
N GLU A 27 -1.97 -4.56 -4.47
CA GLU A 27 -1.26 -3.59 -5.27
C GLU A 27 -1.12 -2.30 -4.48
N VAL A 28 0.10 -1.86 -4.26
CA VAL A 28 0.38 -0.66 -3.47
C VAL A 28 0.58 0.52 -4.40
N ASN A 29 -0.06 1.64 -4.06
CA ASN A 29 0.11 2.89 -4.81
C ASN A 29 1.44 3.52 -4.40
N ARG A 30 2.46 3.28 -5.19
CA ARG A 30 3.83 3.73 -4.88
C ARG A 30 3.94 5.25 -4.89
N VAL A 31 3.18 5.90 -5.75
CA VAL A 31 3.22 7.37 -5.82
C VAL A 31 2.72 7.97 -4.50
N THR A 32 1.61 7.47 -3.99
CA THR A 32 1.08 7.95 -2.72
C THR A 32 2.02 7.60 -1.57
N LEU A 33 2.60 6.41 -1.59
CA LEU A 33 3.53 6.02 -0.55
C LEU A 33 4.78 6.90 -0.55
N ALA A 34 5.25 7.28 -1.73
CA ALA A 34 6.41 8.16 -1.84
C ALA A 34 6.09 9.57 -1.38
N ASP A 35 4.87 10.06 -1.69
CA ASP A 35 4.46 11.41 -1.30
C ASP A 35 4.13 11.51 0.18
N TYR A 36 3.54 10.46 0.74
CA TYR A 36 3.06 10.46 2.12
C TYR A 36 3.58 9.23 2.87
N PRO A 37 4.89 9.12 3.09
CA PRO A 37 5.46 7.95 3.77
C PRO A 37 5.34 8.07 5.28
N THR A 38 4.12 8.31 5.76
CA THR A 38 3.89 8.47 7.18
C THR A 38 3.83 7.12 7.88
N VAL A 39 4.02 7.13 9.20
CA VAL A 39 3.93 5.92 10.00
C VAL A 39 2.57 5.26 9.82
N THR A 40 1.50 6.06 9.77
CA THR A 40 0.15 5.53 9.61
C THR A 40 0.01 4.80 8.27
N THR A 41 0.49 5.40 7.18
CA THR A 41 0.42 4.77 5.86
C THR A 41 1.18 3.45 5.86
N LYS A 42 2.40 3.45 6.39
CA LYS A 42 3.23 2.24 6.45
C LYS A 42 2.58 1.16 7.31
N SER A 43 2.00 1.57 8.44
CA SER A 43 1.34 0.63 9.33
C SER A 43 0.14 -0.03 8.66
N ARG A 44 -0.66 0.76 7.94
CA ARG A 44 -1.81 0.23 7.21
C ARG A 44 -1.38 -0.78 6.15
N LEU A 45 -0.33 -0.45 5.40
CA LEU A 45 0.15 -1.36 4.36
C LEU A 45 0.68 -2.66 4.95
N ARG A 46 1.39 -2.58 6.07
CA ARG A 46 1.86 -3.79 6.76
C ARG A 46 0.71 -4.65 7.24
N ALA A 47 -0.34 -4.03 7.75
CA ALA A 47 -1.52 -4.76 8.21
C ALA A 47 -2.22 -5.48 7.07
N LEU A 48 -2.07 -4.99 5.84
CA LEU A 48 -2.64 -5.63 4.66
C LEU A 48 -1.72 -6.72 4.10
N GLY A 49 -0.53 -6.85 4.63
CA GLY A 49 0.41 -7.86 4.17
C GLY A 49 1.53 -7.33 3.30
N ALA A 50 1.59 -6.02 3.09
CA ALA A 50 2.67 -5.43 2.30
C ALA A 50 3.96 -5.41 3.09
N ASN A 51 5.07 -5.66 2.42
CA ASN A 51 6.39 -5.65 3.04
C ASN A 51 6.98 -4.26 2.90
N VAL A 52 6.60 -3.36 3.81
CA VAL A 52 7.07 -1.97 3.81
C VAL A 52 8.08 -1.80 4.92
N THR A 53 9.26 -1.31 4.57
CA THR A 53 10.32 -1.06 5.55
C THR A 53 10.88 0.34 5.35
N THR A 54 11.51 0.86 6.39
CA THR A 54 12.20 2.14 6.32
C THR A 54 13.63 1.93 6.79
N LYS A 55 14.57 2.43 5.99
CA LYS A 55 15.98 2.29 6.31
C LYS A 55 16.67 3.59 5.97
N ARG A 56 17.29 4.21 6.97
CA ARG A 56 17.99 5.50 6.82
C ARG A 56 17.09 6.58 6.22
N GLY A 57 15.81 6.58 6.61
CA GLY A 57 14.87 7.55 6.09
C GLY A 57 14.31 7.25 4.72
N ILE A 58 14.72 6.15 4.10
CA ILE A 58 14.25 5.75 2.77
C ILE A 58 13.22 4.64 2.94
N THR A 59 12.10 4.78 2.24
CA THR A 59 11.02 3.80 2.28
C THR A 59 11.24 2.76 1.19
N TYR A 60 11.13 1.50 1.58
CA TYR A 60 11.26 0.37 0.65
C TYR A 60 9.96 -0.44 0.64
N LEU A 61 9.55 -0.84 -0.54
CA LEU A 61 8.42 -1.75 -0.73
C LEU A 61 8.95 -3.01 -1.37
N ASP A 62 8.83 -4.15 -0.66
CA ASP A 62 9.37 -5.44 -1.11
C ASP A 62 10.85 -5.34 -1.47
N THR A 63 11.60 -4.63 -0.65
CA THR A 63 13.05 -4.38 -0.80
C THR A 63 13.40 -3.49 -2.00
N VAL A 64 12.40 -2.89 -2.63
CA VAL A 64 12.62 -1.95 -3.72
C VAL A 64 12.34 -0.53 -3.23
N GLU A 65 13.24 0.38 -3.49
CA GLU A 65 13.10 1.76 -3.07
C GLU A 65 11.90 2.41 -3.77
N VAL A 66 11.09 3.09 -2.97
CA VAL A 66 9.90 3.77 -3.48
C VAL A 66 10.21 5.23 -3.83
#